data_b6c54fd80a31cd66e7d7959620e51180
#
_entry.id   b6c54fd80a31cd66e7d7959620e51180
#
_cell.length_a   1.000
_cell.length_b   1.000
_cell.length_c   1.000
_cell.angle_alpha   90.00
_cell.angle_beta   90.00
_cell.angle_gamma   90.00
#
_symmetry.space_group_name_H-M   'P 1'
#
loop_
_entity.id
_entity.type
_entity.pdbx_description
1 polymer ?
#
loop_
_entity_poly.entity_id
_entity_poly.type
_entity_poly.pdbx_seq_one_letter_code
_entity_poly.pdbx_strand_id
1 'polypeptide(L)'
;LRSRGLGDVYKRQIQEYLSSLRGKTAAVLGIGVSNTPLIELLCRNGVQVIACDKKSREALGERAPQLEALGAQLHLGEAYLDDLRADVVFRTPGMRPDVPALLEAKARGSIVTSEMEIFFEVCPCTIIGVTGSDGKTTTTSIIAEMLRAAGKTVYLGGNIGHPLLCDAEKMQPEDFAVVELSSFQLLDMKRSPHIAVMTNLAPNHLDVHKDMDEYIAAKENIYLHQHEGDIAIFNEDNDICLLYTSPSPRDRSLS
;
A
#
# COMPACT_ATOMS: atom_id res chain seq x y z
N LEU A 1 1.13 -7.32 32.62
CA LEU A 1 1.26 -5.84 32.72
C LEU A 1 2.06 -5.20 31.57
N ARG A 2 2.80 -5.97 30.74
CA ARG A 2 3.60 -5.45 29.62
C ARG A 2 2.83 -5.30 28.29
N SER A 3 1.73 -6.03 28.07
CA SER A 3 0.97 -5.99 26.79
C SER A 3 0.05 -4.77 26.65
N ARG A 4 -0.48 -4.23 27.74
CA ARG A 4 -1.38 -3.06 27.68
C ARG A 4 -0.68 -1.76 27.26
N GLY A 5 0.60 -1.59 27.59
CA GLY A 5 1.36 -0.39 27.22
C GLY A 5 1.77 -0.33 25.75
N LEU A 6 2.01 -1.48 25.11
CA LEU A 6 2.37 -1.55 23.68
C LEU A 6 1.17 -1.25 22.78
N GLY A 7 -0.01 -1.81 23.06
CA GLY A 7 -1.22 -1.52 22.29
C GLY A 7 -1.62 -0.05 22.29
N ASP A 8 -1.39 0.67 23.39
CA ASP A 8 -1.64 2.11 23.47
C ASP A 8 -0.62 2.94 22.64
N VAL A 9 0.63 2.48 22.52
CA VAL A 9 1.65 3.14 21.70
C VAL A 9 1.30 3.03 20.20
N TYR A 10 0.81 1.89 19.75
CA TYR A 10 0.51 1.68 18.33
C TYR A 10 -0.82 2.32 17.88
N LYS A 11 -1.85 2.33 18.72
CA LYS A 11 -3.05 3.15 18.48
C LYS A 11 -2.71 4.63 18.35
N ARG A 12 -1.63 5.03 19.00
CA ARG A 12 -1.08 6.37 18.92
C ARG A 12 -0.50 6.68 17.55
N GLN A 13 0.11 5.71 16.85
CA GLN A 13 0.74 5.95 15.54
C GLN A 13 -0.26 6.35 14.47
N ILE A 14 -1.37 5.62 14.29
CA ILE A 14 -2.40 6.02 13.33
C ILE A 14 -3.06 7.35 13.71
N GLN A 15 -3.34 7.57 15.00
CA GLN A 15 -3.90 8.82 15.49
C GLN A 15 -2.92 9.99 15.37
N GLU A 16 -1.63 9.77 15.60
CA GLU A 16 -0.57 10.76 15.38
C GLU A 16 -0.45 11.11 13.89
N TYR A 17 -0.48 10.09 13.00
CA TYR A 17 -0.48 10.31 11.56
C TYR A 17 -1.69 11.14 11.12
N LEU A 18 -2.91 10.75 11.47
CA LEU A 18 -4.13 11.48 11.13
C LEU A 18 -4.12 12.91 11.72
N SER A 19 -3.62 13.05 12.95
CA SER A 19 -3.48 14.36 13.60
C SER A 19 -2.47 15.26 12.90
N SER A 20 -1.41 14.69 12.34
CA SER A 20 -0.40 15.43 11.57
C SER A 20 -0.93 16.00 10.25
N LEU A 21 -2.06 15.46 9.76
CA LEU A 21 -2.76 15.92 8.56
C LEU A 21 -3.82 16.98 8.84
N ARG A 22 -4.16 17.26 10.09
CA ARG A 22 -5.16 18.29 10.42
C ARG A 22 -4.70 19.66 9.95
N GLY A 23 -5.60 20.37 9.28
CA GLY A 23 -5.30 21.67 8.68
C GLY A 23 -4.48 21.62 7.39
N LYS A 24 -4.13 20.42 6.93
CA LYS A 24 -3.51 20.17 5.63
C LYS A 24 -4.54 19.75 4.60
N THR A 25 -4.17 19.90 3.34
CA THR A 25 -4.94 19.42 2.20
C THR A 25 -4.38 18.08 1.72
N ALA A 26 -5.23 17.07 1.62
CA ALA A 26 -4.91 15.76 1.07
C ALA A 26 -5.65 15.55 -0.26
N ALA A 27 -4.94 15.31 -1.35
CA ALA A 27 -5.51 14.86 -2.61
C ALA A 27 -5.50 13.32 -2.64
N VAL A 28 -6.64 12.72 -2.95
CA VAL A 28 -6.78 11.27 -3.10
C VAL A 28 -7.14 10.95 -4.55
N LEU A 29 -6.25 10.26 -5.25
CA LEU A 29 -6.37 10.00 -6.68
C LEU A 29 -7.05 8.64 -6.92
N GLY A 30 -8.22 8.68 -7.56
CA GLY A 30 -9.08 7.54 -7.83
C GLY A 30 -10.13 7.32 -6.73
N ILE A 31 -11.41 7.49 -7.07
CA ILE A 31 -12.56 7.21 -6.20
C ILE A 31 -13.02 5.76 -6.47
N GLY A 32 -12.18 4.82 -6.08
CA GLY A 32 -12.40 3.38 -6.22
C GLY A 32 -12.61 2.67 -4.88
N VAL A 33 -12.66 1.34 -4.93
CA VAL A 33 -12.85 0.47 -3.75
C VAL A 33 -11.77 0.73 -2.70
N SER A 34 -10.52 0.90 -3.11
CA SER A 34 -9.39 1.10 -2.20
C SER A 34 -9.38 2.48 -1.54
N ASN A 35 -9.68 3.54 -2.28
CA ASN A 35 -9.49 4.91 -1.80
C ASN A 35 -10.76 5.56 -1.25
N THR A 36 -11.96 5.06 -1.54
CA THR A 36 -13.19 5.60 -0.94
C THR A 36 -13.16 5.54 0.59
N PRO A 37 -12.81 4.41 1.24
CA PRO A 37 -12.69 4.36 2.69
C PRO A 37 -11.60 5.30 3.24
N LEU A 38 -10.50 5.49 2.51
CA LEU A 38 -9.46 6.45 2.88
C LEU A 38 -9.99 7.90 2.87
N ILE A 39 -10.73 8.29 1.83
CA ILE A 39 -11.36 9.61 1.75
C ILE A 39 -12.27 9.84 2.96
N GLU A 40 -13.12 8.85 3.29
CA GLU A 40 -14.00 8.91 4.44
C GLU A 40 -13.23 9.04 5.77
N LEU A 41 -12.16 8.25 5.93
CA LEU A 41 -11.30 8.29 7.12
C LEU A 41 -10.68 9.68 7.30
N LEU A 42 -10.12 10.26 6.24
CA LEU A 42 -9.48 11.57 6.27
C LEU A 42 -10.50 12.69 6.58
N CYS A 43 -11.65 12.69 5.91
CA CYS A 43 -12.72 13.67 6.16
C CYS A 43 -13.20 13.62 7.62
N ARG A 44 -13.48 12.43 8.16
CA ARG A 44 -13.92 12.25 9.56
C ARG A 44 -12.89 12.73 10.59
N ASN A 45 -11.61 12.76 10.21
CA ASN A 45 -10.52 13.26 11.06
C ASN A 45 -10.17 14.74 10.82
N GLY A 46 -11.00 15.47 10.06
CA GLY A 46 -10.87 16.91 9.88
C GLY A 46 -9.77 17.34 8.91
N VAL A 47 -9.36 16.43 7.99
CA VAL A 47 -8.45 16.73 6.90
C VAL A 47 -9.24 17.33 5.74
N GLN A 48 -8.71 18.35 5.09
CA GLN A 48 -9.30 18.89 3.87
C GLN A 48 -9.00 17.94 2.70
N VAL A 49 -10.03 17.30 2.14
CA VAL A 49 -9.83 16.26 1.11
C VAL A 49 -10.28 16.74 -0.25
N ILE A 50 -9.41 16.59 -1.25
CA ILE A 50 -9.72 16.71 -2.67
C ILE A 50 -9.74 15.30 -3.25
N ALA A 51 -10.93 14.79 -3.58
CA ALA A 51 -11.08 13.47 -4.19
C ALA A 51 -11.09 13.62 -5.71
N CYS A 52 -10.08 13.06 -6.36
CA CYS A 52 -9.82 13.22 -7.79
C CYS A 52 -10.13 11.92 -8.54
N ASP A 53 -10.91 11.97 -9.61
CA ASP A 53 -11.16 10.80 -10.46
C ASP A 53 -11.39 11.21 -11.92
N LYS A 54 -10.91 10.38 -12.85
CA LYS A 54 -11.17 10.57 -14.29
C LYS A 54 -12.65 10.42 -14.64
N LYS A 55 -13.42 9.71 -13.84
CA LYS A 55 -14.87 9.55 -14.03
C LYS A 55 -15.60 10.87 -13.84
N SER A 56 -16.71 11.03 -14.58
CA SER A 56 -17.63 12.12 -14.34
C SER A 56 -18.45 11.90 -13.06
N ARG A 57 -19.13 12.95 -12.60
CA ARG A 57 -20.02 12.89 -11.44
C ARG A 57 -21.14 11.86 -11.63
N GLU A 58 -21.70 11.80 -12.83
CA GLU A 58 -22.76 10.85 -13.19
C GLU A 58 -22.25 9.41 -13.12
N ALA A 59 -21.03 9.16 -13.57
CA ALA A 59 -20.40 7.84 -13.53
C ALA A 59 -20.03 7.39 -12.10
N LEU A 60 -19.85 8.31 -11.16
CA LEU A 60 -19.67 8.00 -9.72
C LEU A 60 -21.00 7.70 -9.02
N GLY A 61 -22.12 8.17 -9.56
CA GLY A 61 -23.47 7.96 -9.01
C GLY A 61 -23.58 8.44 -7.56
N GLU A 62 -24.15 7.63 -6.69
CA GLU A 62 -24.38 7.94 -5.27
C GLU A 62 -23.12 8.23 -4.45
N ARG A 63 -21.94 7.79 -4.92
CA ARG A 63 -20.67 8.05 -4.21
C ARG A 63 -20.33 9.54 -4.19
N ALA A 64 -20.61 10.26 -5.27
CA ALA A 64 -20.29 11.67 -5.35
C ALA A 64 -20.98 12.49 -4.24
N PRO A 65 -22.32 12.48 -4.10
CA PRO A 65 -22.99 13.21 -3.02
C PRO A 65 -22.62 12.69 -1.62
N GLN A 66 -22.34 11.40 -1.46
CA GLN A 66 -21.92 10.85 -0.17
C GLN A 66 -20.57 11.43 0.29
N LEU A 67 -19.59 11.52 -0.60
CA LEU A 67 -18.28 12.10 -0.28
C LEU A 67 -18.36 13.62 -0.03
N GLU A 68 -19.15 14.32 -0.80
CA GLU A 68 -19.40 15.76 -0.58
C GLU A 68 -20.09 16.03 0.76
N ALA A 69 -21.03 15.18 1.17
CA ALA A 69 -21.68 15.28 2.48
C ALA A 69 -20.69 15.10 3.65
N LEU A 70 -19.59 14.41 3.43
CA LEU A 70 -18.48 14.28 4.39
C LEU A 70 -17.49 15.46 4.33
N GLY A 71 -17.69 16.41 3.41
CA GLY A 71 -16.83 17.58 3.24
C GLY A 71 -15.72 17.43 2.22
N ALA A 72 -15.67 16.33 1.44
CA ALA A 72 -14.70 16.19 0.38
C ALA A 72 -15.03 17.12 -0.82
N GLN A 73 -14.03 17.76 -1.39
CA GLN A 73 -14.13 18.46 -2.67
C GLN A 73 -13.87 17.46 -3.79
N LEU A 74 -14.70 17.47 -4.83
CA LEU A 74 -14.53 16.56 -5.98
C LEU A 74 -13.85 17.29 -7.15
N HIS A 75 -12.78 16.70 -7.68
CA HIS A 75 -12.09 17.13 -8.89
C HIS A 75 -12.17 16.01 -9.92
N LEU A 76 -13.10 16.12 -10.86
CA LEU A 76 -13.57 15.02 -11.70
C LEU A 76 -13.36 15.29 -13.20
N GLY A 77 -13.35 14.19 -13.99
CA GLY A 77 -13.25 14.23 -15.44
C GLY A 77 -11.81 14.23 -15.95
N GLU A 78 -11.60 14.58 -17.21
CA GLU A 78 -10.29 14.47 -17.87
C GLU A 78 -9.20 15.34 -17.23
N ALA A 79 -9.58 16.49 -16.66
CA ALA A 79 -8.67 17.43 -15.99
C ALA A 79 -8.43 17.12 -14.50
N TYR A 80 -8.78 15.94 -14.01
CA TYR A 80 -8.73 15.58 -12.58
C TYR A 80 -7.34 15.63 -11.93
N LEU A 81 -6.27 15.69 -12.71
CA LEU A 81 -4.90 15.84 -12.26
C LEU A 81 -4.33 17.26 -12.45
N ASP A 82 -5.10 18.16 -13.08
CA ASP A 82 -4.62 19.51 -13.36
C ASP A 82 -4.52 20.31 -12.06
N ASP A 83 -3.45 21.10 -11.94
CA ASP A 83 -3.17 21.96 -10.78
C ASP A 83 -3.34 21.26 -9.41
N LEU A 84 -2.80 20.06 -9.29
CA LEU A 84 -2.88 19.24 -8.09
C LEU A 84 -2.12 19.89 -6.91
N ARG A 85 -2.81 20.76 -6.17
CA ARG A 85 -2.26 21.48 -5.00
C ARG A 85 -2.72 20.83 -3.72
N ALA A 86 -1.88 20.04 -3.12
CA ALA A 86 -2.13 19.40 -1.82
C ALA A 86 -0.83 19.21 -1.06
N ASP A 87 -0.89 19.20 0.26
CA ASP A 87 0.28 18.89 1.11
C ASP A 87 0.65 17.41 0.98
N VAL A 88 -0.36 16.54 0.86
CA VAL A 88 -0.19 15.10 0.69
C VAL A 88 -1.05 14.61 -0.48
N VAL A 89 -0.47 13.77 -1.33
CA VAL A 89 -1.14 13.15 -2.47
C VAL A 89 -1.13 11.64 -2.31
N PHE A 90 -2.30 11.04 -2.14
CA PHE A 90 -2.48 9.60 -2.11
C PHE A 90 -2.76 9.10 -3.52
N ARG A 91 -1.80 8.43 -4.14
CA ARG A 91 -1.98 7.84 -5.47
C ARG A 91 -2.73 6.51 -5.39
N THR A 92 -3.51 6.22 -6.42
CA THR A 92 -4.06 4.86 -6.60
C THR A 92 -2.95 3.89 -7.05
N PRO A 93 -2.99 2.61 -6.64
CA PRO A 93 -1.96 1.63 -7.01
C PRO A 93 -1.69 1.53 -8.52
N GLY A 94 -2.72 1.57 -9.36
CA GLY A 94 -2.58 1.49 -10.82
C GLY A 94 -1.97 2.73 -11.49
N MET A 95 -1.75 3.83 -10.75
CA MET A 95 -1.12 5.04 -11.29
C MET A 95 0.39 4.95 -11.12
N ARG A 96 1.15 5.13 -12.20
CA ARG A 96 2.61 5.20 -12.13
C ARG A 96 3.06 6.40 -11.30
N PRO A 97 4.15 6.27 -10.50
CA PRO A 97 4.67 7.36 -9.67
C PRO A 97 5.36 8.47 -10.46
N ASP A 98 5.68 8.22 -11.73
CA ASP A 98 6.39 9.12 -12.63
C ASP A 98 5.48 9.89 -13.61
N VAL A 99 4.16 9.88 -13.40
CA VAL A 99 3.27 10.74 -14.18
C VAL A 99 3.55 12.22 -13.92
N PRO A 100 3.49 13.11 -14.94
CA PRO A 100 3.88 14.51 -14.83
C PRO A 100 3.25 15.24 -13.64
N ALA A 101 1.95 15.08 -13.44
CA ALA A 101 1.22 15.73 -12.33
C ALA A 101 1.77 15.36 -10.94
N LEU A 102 2.20 14.10 -10.72
CA LEU A 102 2.82 13.67 -9.46
C LEU A 102 4.25 14.22 -9.31
N LEU A 103 5.02 14.26 -10.40
CA LEU A 103 6.35 14.85 -10.38
C LEU A 103 6.30 16.35 -10.07
N GLU A 104 5.35 17.07 -10.68
CA GLU A 104 5.11 18.47 -10.38
C GLU A 104 4.64 18.70 -8.93
N ALA A 105 3.73 17.86 -8.41
CA ALA A 105 3.31 17.93 -7.02
C ALA A 105 4.52 17.72 -6.06
N LYS A 106 5.36 16.71 -6.33
CA LYS A 106 6.62 16.49 -5.57
C LYS A 106 7.56 17.70 -5.66
N ALA A 107 7.72 18.30 -6.85
CA ALA A 107 8.58 19.48 -7.03
C ALA A 107 8.06 20.70 -6.27
N ARG A 108 6.77 20.80 -6.03
CA ARG A 108 6.13 21.84 -5.20
C ARG A 108 6.19 21.54 -3.70
N GLY A 109 6.72 20.39 -3.28
CA GLY A 109 6.87 20.00 -1.88
C GLY A 109 5.75 19.10 -1.36
N SER A 110 4.83 18.62 -2.20
CA SER A 110 3.83 17.64 -1.79
C SER A 110 4.47 16.29 -1.46
N ILE A 111 4.00 15.66 -0.39
CA ILE A 111 4.33 14.26 -0.08
C ILE A 111 3.42 13.38 -0.96
N VAL A 112 4.02 12.59 -1.85
CA VAL A 112 3.28 11.61 -2.64
C VAL A 112 3.44 10.23 -2.01
N THR A 113 2.33 9.60 -1.67
CA THR A 113 2.26 8.31 -0.97
C THR A 113 1.09 7.46 -1.47
N SER A 114 0.81 6.36 -0.82
CA SER A 114 -0.36 5.50 -1.05
C SER A 114 -0.97 5.05 0.27
N GLU A 115 -2.21 4.55 0.23
CA GLU A 115 -2.88 3.97 1.38
C GLU A 115 -2.04 2.84 1.99
N MET A 116 -1.48 1.97 1.14
CA MET A 116 -0.68 0.83 1.55
C MET A 116 0.64 1.26 2.22
N GLU A 117 1.30 2.29 1.70
CA GLU A 117 2.56 2.78 2.28
C GLU A 117 2.34 3.35 3.69
N ILE A 118 1.25 4.09 3.89
CA ILE A 118 0.88 4.59 5.21
C ILE A 118 0.45 3.44 6.12
N PHE A 119 -0.30 2.45 5.60
CA PHE A 119 -0.63 1.26 6.37
C PHE A 119 0.62 0.57 6.93
N PHE A 120 1.65 0.37 6.11
CA PHE A 120 2.93 -0.21 6.56
C PHE A 120 3.65 0.65 7.61
N GLU A 121 3.44 1.96 7.58
CA GLU A 121 4.02 2.88 8.56
C GLU A 121 3.35 2.78 9.93
N VAL A 122 2.02 2.64 9.96
CA VAL A 122 1.23 2.76 11.19
C VAL A 122 0.70 1.42 11.71
N CYS A 123 0.90 0.32 10.97
CA CYS A 123 0.40 -0.99 11.36
C CYS A 123 1.11 -1.50 12.63
N PRO A 124 0.36 -1.82 13.70
CA PRO A 124 0.95 -2.25 14.95
C PRO A 124 1.36 -3.72 14.99
N CYS A 125 0.85 -4.52 14.05
CA CYS A 125 0.98 -5.97 14.09
C CYS A 125 2.00 -6.50 13.07
N THR A 126 2.29 -7.79 13.13
CA THR A 126 3.17 -8.43 12.14
C THR A 126 2.54 -8.42 10.76
N ILE A 127 3.22 -7.80 9.80
CA ILE A 127 2.81 -7.79 8.39
C ILE A 127 3.48 -8.96 7.66
N ILE A 128 2.67 -9.78 6.99
CA ILE A 128 3.12 -10.83 6.07
C ILE A 128 2.71 -10.38 4.66
N GLY A 129 3.69 -10.00 3.85
CA GLY A 129 3.45 -9.53 2.48
C GLY A 129 3.71 -10.63 1.47
N VAL A 130 2.79 -10.82 0.53
CA VAL A 130 2.90 -11.83 -0.54
C VAL A 130 2.88 -11.15 -1.90
N THR A 131 3.92 -11.38 -2.70
CA THR A 131 3.98 -10.96 -4.11
C THR A 131 4.41 -12.10 -5.02
N GLY A 132 4.39 -11.86 -6.31
CA GLY A 132 4.78 -12.80 -7.36
C GLY A 132 4.02 -12.52 -8.65
N SER A 133 4.36 -13.20 -9.71
CA SER A 133 3.59 -13.14 -10.97
C SER A 133 2.26 -13.87 -10.79
N ASP A 134 2.32 -15.10 -10.30
CA ASP A 134 1.17 -15.98 -10.09
C ASP A 134 1.10 -16.51 -8.66
N GLY A 135 -0.07 -17.02 -8.25
CA GLY A 135 -0.27 -17.68 -6.96
C GLY A 135 -0.39 -16.75 -5.76
N LYS A 136 -0.28 -15.43 -5.91
CA LYS A 136 -0.39 -14.45 -4.82
C LYS A 136 -1.65 -14.65 -3.97
N THR A 137 -2.82 -14.59 -4.59
CA THR A 137 -4.12 -14.67 -3.92
C THR A 137 -4.29 -15.98 -3.16
N THR A 138 -3.91 -17.11 -3.79
CA THR A 138 -3.97 -18.43 -3.17
C THR A 138 -3.07 -18.51 -1.96
N THR A 139 -1.81 -18.10 -2.10
CA THR A 139 -0.82 -18.13 -1.01
C THR A 139 -1.25 -17.21 0.15
N THR A 140 -1.69 -15.99 -0.15
CA THR A 140 -2.18 -15.04 0.85
C THR A 140 -3.36 -15.60 1.62
N SER A 141 -4.33 -16.20 0.91
CA SER A 141 -5.52 -16.81 1.53
C SER A 141 -5.15 -18.02 2.40
N ILE A 142 -4.26 -18.90 1.93
CA ILE A 142 -3.80 -20.06 2.69
C ILE A 142 -3.10 -19.61 3.99
N ILE A 143 -2.18 -18.65 3.93
CA ILE A 143 -1.49 -18.11 5.11
C ILE A 143 -2.52 -17.56 6.10
N ALA A 144 -3.49 -16.78 5.63
CA ALA A 144 -4.53 -16.21 6.48
C ALA A 144 -5.37 -17.30 7.18
N GLU A 145 -5.79 -18.34 6.46
CA GLU A 145 -6.57 -19.44 7.02
C GLU A 145 -5.76 -20.29 7.99
N MET A 146 -4.47 -20.55 7.72
CA MET A 146 -3.59 -21.26 8.65
C MET A 146 -3.43 -20.51 9.97
N LEU A 147 -3.25 -19.20 9.93
CA LEU A 147 -3.14 -18.36 11.13
C LEU A 147 -4.46 -18.32 11.91
N ARG A 148 -5.60 -18.23 11.22
CA ARG A 148 -6.93 -18.30 11.84
C ARG A 148 -7.17 -19.63 12.52
N ALA A 149 -6.82 -20.73 11.84
CA ALA A 149 -6.90 -22.07 12.41
C ALA A 149 -5.99 -22.25 13.65
N ALA A 150 -4.88 -21.50 13.70
CA ALA A 150 -4.01 -21.43 14.88
C ALA A 150 -4.52 -20.47 15.97
N GLY A 151 -5.75 -19.95 15.85
CA GLY A 151 -6.38 -19.07 16.84
C GLY A 151 -5.88 -17.63 16.83
N LYS A 152 -5.26 -17.17 15.71
CA LYS A 152 -4.79 -15.78 15.56
C LYS A 152 -5.86 -14.89 14.96
N THR A 153 -5.88 -13.62 15.35
CA THR A 153 -6.64 -12.57 14.67
C THR A 153 -5.89 -12.18 13.40
N VAL A 154 -6.58 -12.21 12.24
CA VAL A 154 -5.96 -11.97 10.95
C VAL A 154 -6.74 -10.97 10.13
N TYR A 155 -6.07 -9.90 9.73
CA TYR A 155 -6.54 -8.91 8.78
C TYR A 155 -6.00 -9.24 7.39
N LEU A 156 -6.88 -9.45 6.43
CA LEU A 156 -6.54 -9.84 5.06
C LEU A 156 -6.87 -8.69 4.10
N GLY A 157 -5.90 -8.25 3.31
CA GLY A 157 -6.12 -7.15 2.38
C GLY A 157 -5.00 -6.93 1.37
N GLY A 158 -4.88 -5.72 0.87
CA GLY A 158 -3.92 -5.31 -0.16
C GLY A 158 -4.56 -5.25 -1.54
N ASN A 159 -3.99 -5.96 -2.51
CA ASN A 159 -4.55 -6.04 -3.88
C ASN A 159 -5.86 -6.84 -3.93
N ILE A 160 -6.21 -7.53 -2.87
CA ILE A 160 -7.45 -8.25 -2.64
C ILE A 160 -8.14 -7.75 -1.36
N GLY A 161 -9.43 -8.02 -1.22
CA GLY A 161 -10.17 -7.66 -0.01
C GLY A 161 -10.48 -6.16 0.08
N HIS A 162 -10.26 -5.59 1.25
CA HIS A 162 -10.52 -4.18 1.54
C HIS A 162 -9.25 -3.44 2.01
N PRO A 163 -9.24 -2.09 1.95
CA PRO A 163 -8.12 -1.28 2.43
C PRO A 163 -7.89 -1.48 3.93
N LEU A 164 -6.65 -1.76 4.31
CA LEU A 164 -6.32 -2.13 5.69
C LEU A 164 -6.06 -0.94 6.61
N LEU A 165 -5.72 0.23 6.06
CA LEU A 165 -5.44 1.43 6.84
C LEU A 165 -6.62 1.84 7.74
N CYS A 166 -7.86 1.67 7.25
CA CYS A 166 -9.07 1.97 8.01
C CYS A 166 -9.30 1.02 9.20
N ASP A 167 -8.67 -0.14 9.21
CA ASP A 167 -8.73 -1.11 10.30
C ASP A 167 -7.54 -1.02 11.27
N ALA A 168 -6.52 -0.21 10.95
CA ALA A 168 -5.30 -0.11 11.75
C ALA A 168 -5.55 0.26 13.23
N GLU A 169 -6.60 1.05 13.51
CA GLU A 169 -7.00 1.38 14.91
C GLU A 169 -7.49 0.18 15.73
N LYS A 170 -7.99 -0.86 15.05
CA LYS A 170 -8.53 -2.07 15.69
C LYS A 170 -7.44 -3.12 15.95
N MET A 171 -6.35 -3.05 15.18
CA MET A 171 -5.26 -4.02 15.22
C MET A 171 -4.49 -3.95 16.55
N GLN A 172 -4.02 -5.10 17.00
CA GLN A 172 -3.19 -5.25 18.20
C GLN A 172 -1.82 -5.82 17.79
N PRO A 173 -0.76 -5.64 18.59
CA PRO A 173 0.60 -6.15 18.28
C PRO A 173 0.68 -7.66 18.08
N GLU A 174 -0.21 -8.42 18.69
CA GLU A 174 -0.31 -9.88 18.60
C GLU A 174 -1.08 -10.40 17.38
N ASP A 175 -1.74 -9.49 16.63
CA ASP A 175 -2.49 -9.81 15.42
C ASP A 175 -1.55 -9.97 14.20
N PHE A 176 -2.12 -10.37 13.08
CA PHE A 176 -1.40 -10.49 11.81
C PHE A 176 -2.15 -9.75 10.71
N ALA A 177 -1.41 -9.00 9.89
CA ALA A 177 -1.89 -8.47 8.63
C ALA A 177 -1.28 -9.28 7.49
N VAL A 178 -2.10 -10.00 6.73
CA VAL A 178 -1.67 -10.77 5.56
C VAL A 178 -2.06 -9.99 4.31
N VAL A 179 -1.06 -9.55 3.54
CA VAL A 179 -1.24 -8.53 2.51
C VAL A 179 -0.78 -9.04 1.15
N GLU A 180 -1.70 -9.08 0.19
CA GLU A 180 -1.33 -9.31 -1.21
C GLU A 180 -0.78 -8.01 -1.81
N LEU A 181 0.40 -8.05 -2.40
CA LEU A 181 1.08 -6.89 -3.00
C LEU A 181 1.30 -7.09 -4.50
N SER A 182 0.73 -6.19 -5.29
CA SER A 182 1.00 -6.09 -6.73
C SER A 182 2.32 -5.37 -7.00
N SER A 183 2.89 -5.54 -8.20
CA SER A 183 4.06 -4.78 -8.62
C SER A 183 3.80 -3.27 -8.66
N PHE A 184 2.56 -2.85 -8.93
CA PHE A 184 2.17 -1.43 -8.94
C PHE A 184 2.17 -0.80 -7.54
N GLN A 185 1.77 -1.56 -6.52
CA GLN A 185 1.86 -1.10 -5.13
C GLN A 185 3.32 -1.00 -4.68
N LEU A 186 4.14 -1.96 -5.08
CA LEU A 186 5.54 -2.05 -4.71
C LEU A 186 6.46 -1.08 -5.48
N LEU A 187 6.03 -0.52 -6.63
CA LEU A 187 6.90 0.17 -7.61
C LEU A 187 7.77 1.29 -7.01
N ASP A 188 7.29 2.03 -6.03
CA ASP A 188 8.05 3.06 -5.33
C ASP A 188 7.92 2.96 -3.79
N MET A 189 7.47 1.82 -3.30
CA MET A 189 7.29 1.55 -1.88
C MET A 189 8.65 1.52 -1.16
N LYS A 190 8.75 2.23 -0.02
CA LYS A 190 9.97 2.39 0.77
C LYS A 190 9.94 1.60 2.08
N ARG A 191 8.98 0.69 2.22
CA ARG A 191 8.81 -0.15 3.40
C ARG A 191 8.56 -1.59 2.97
N SER A 192 9.10 -2.53 3.71
CA SER A 192 8.92 -3.96 3.50
C SER A 192 8.14 -4.58 4.67
N PRO A 193 7.40 -5.69 4.46
CA PRO A 193 6.76 -6.42 5.54
C PRO A 193 7.79 -7.14 6.42
N HIS A 194 7.40 -7.48 7.65
CA HIS A 194 8.21 -8.30 8.56
C HIS A 194 8.50 -9.70 7.98
N ILE A 195 7.53 -10.26 7.25
CA ILE A 195 7.69 -11.51 6.52
C ILE A 195 7.31 -11.26 5.06
N ALA A 196 8.29 -11.34 4.17
CA ALA A 196 8.12 -11.20 2.73
C ALA A 196 8.03 -12.57 2.07
N VAL A 197 7.05 -12.79 1.22
CA VAL A 197 6.90 -14.03 0.44
C VAL A 197 6.84 -13.70 -1.03
N MET A 198 7.75 -14.26 -1.81
CA MET A 198 7.77 -14.16 -3.27
C MET A 198 7.49 -15.53 -3.88
N THR A 199 6.30 -15.68 -4.50
CA THR A 199 5.84 -16.98 -5.00
C THR A 199 6.56 -17.42 -6.26
N ASN A 200 6.72 -16.50 -7.23
CA ASN A 200 7.44 -16.69 -8.47
C ASN A 200 7.66 -15.37 -9.20
N LEU A 201 8.55 -15.39 -10.18
CA LEU A 201 8.74 -14.31 -11.16
C LEU A 201 8.64 -14.88 -12.57
N ALA A 202 7.73 -14.37 -13.36
CA ALA A 202 7.55 -14.66 -14.78
C ALA A 202 7.14 -13.36 -15.51
N PRO A 203 7.40 -13.21 -16.81
CA PRO A 203 6.99 -12.04 -17.58
C PRO A 203 5.49 -11.79 -17.44
N ASN A 204 5.13 -10.63 -16.91
CA ASN A 204 3.74 -10.20 -16.72
C ASN A 204 3.67 -8.68 -16.65
N HIS A 205 2.53 -8.08 -17.05
CA HIS A 205 2.28 -6.62 -16.96
C HIS A 205 3.33 -5.74 -17.67
N LEU A 206 3.97 -6.24 -18.74
CA LEU A 206 4.94 -5.49 -19.54
C LEU A 206 4.29 -4.41 -20.44
N ASP A 207 2.98 -4.32 -20.44
CA ASP A 207 2.19 -3.24 -21.01
C ASP A 207 2.21 -1.96 -20.15
N VAL A 208 2.56 -2.07 -18.87
CA VAL A 208 2.59 -0.96 -17.92
C VAL A 208 3.99 -0.71 -17.34
N HIS A 209 4.75 -1.75 -17.04
CA HIS A 209 6.17 -1.63 -16.71
C HIS A 209 6.98 -1.38 -17.96
N LYS A 210 8.05 -0.58 -17.88
CA LYS A 210 8.91 -0.25 -19.01
C LYS A 210 9.55 -1.49 -19.62
N ASP A 211 9.95 -2.43 -18.76
CA ASP A 211 10.61 -3.68 -19.09
C ASP A 211 10.51 -4.67 -17.93
N MET A 212 11.12 -5.85 -18.10
CA MET A 212 11.18 -6.89 -17.09
C MET A 212 12.03 -6.47 -15.89
N ASP A 213 13.05 -5.67 -16.08
CA ASP A 213 13.94 -5.21 -15.02
C ASP A 213 13.20 -4.27 -14.05
N GLU A 214 12.39 -3.34 -14.56
CA GLU A 214 11.53 -2.50 -13.72
C GLU A 214 10.48 -3.35 -12.97
N TYR A 215 9.89 -4.36 -13.62
CA TYR A 215 8.93 -5.26 -12.99
C TYR A 215 9.56 -6.05 -11.84
N ILE A 216 10.76 -6.57 -12.02
CA ILE A 216 11.51 -7.29 -10.98
C ILE A 216 11.90 -6.31 -9.87
N ALA A 217 12.52 -5.17 -10.20
CA ALA A 217 12.91 -4.15 -9.23
C ALA A 217 11.72 -3.66 -8.38
N ALA A 218 10.54 -3.51 -8.99
CA ALA A 218 9.35 -3.18 -8.24
C ALA A 218 9.02 -4.25 -7.19
N LYS A 219 9.09 -5.54 -7.55
CA LYS A 219 8.79 -6.63 -6.62
C LYS A 219 9.86 -6.82 -5.54
N GLU A 220 11.10 -6.51 -5.83
CA GLU A 220 12.20 -6.56 -4.87
C GLU A 220 11.97 -5.63 -3.67
N ASN A 221 11.21 -4.54 -3.83
CA ASN A 221 10.83 -3.66 -2.73
C ASN A 221 10.06 -4.38 -1.61
N ILE A 222 9.57 -5.60 -1.84
CA ILE A 222 8.95 -6.40 -0.78
C ILE A 222 9.96 -6.81 0.31
N TYR A 223 11.26 -6.88 -0.01
CA TYR A 223 12.31 -7.27 0.95
C TYR A 223 13.46 -6.27 1.09
N LEU A 224 13.66 -5.37 0.13
CA LEU A 224 14.80 -4.44 0.12
C LEU A 224 14.87 -3.47 1.31
N HIS A 225 13.74 -3.25 1.96
CA HIS A 225 13.62 -2.33 3.10
C HIS A 225 13.37 -3.08 4.42
N GLN A 226 13.62 -4.40 4.47
CA GLN A 226 13.54 -5.20 5.69
C GLN A 226 14.67 -4.84 6.67
N HIS A 227 14.40 -5.03 7.95
CA HIS A 227 15.34 -4.83 9.04
C HIS A 227 15.91 -6.15 9.55
N GLU A 228 16.91 -6.07 10.40
CA GLU A 228 17.46 -7.24 11.08
C GLU A 228 16.36 -7.96 11.88
N GLY A 229 16.22 -9.27 11.65
CA GLY A 229 15.18 -10.11 12.24
C GLY A 229 13.93 -10.32 11.37
N ASP A 230 13.74 -9.53 10.30
CA ASP A 230 12.70 -9.77 9.30
C ASP A 230 13.07 -11.00 8.44
N ILE A 231 12.06 -11.60 7.79
CA ILE A 231 12.19 -12.86 7.05
C ILE A 231 11.78 -12.65 5.60
N ALA A 232 12.60 -13.12 4.66
CA ALA A 232 12.23 -13.23 3.24
C ALA A 232 12.17 -14.70 2.82
N ILE A 233 11.08 -15.09 2.16
CA ILE A 233 10.80 -16.44 1.68
C ILE A 233 10.67 -16.40 0.17
N PHE A 234 11.49 -17.20 -0.52
CA PHE A 234 11.54 -17.28 -1.97
C PHE A 234 11.26 -18.67 -2.46
N ASN A 235 10.71 -18.77 -3.68
CA ASN A 235 10.51 -20.05 -4.34
C ASN A 235 11.83 -20.53 -4.97
N GLU A 236 12.40 -21.61 -4.43
CA GLU A 236 13.64 -22.23 -4.90
C GLU A 236 13.52 -22.82 -6.31
N ASP A 237 12.33 -23.25 -6.72
CA ASP A 237 12.09 -23.83 -8.04
C ASP A 237 11.93 -22.77 -9.17
N ASN A 238 12.09 -21.47 -8.86
CA ASN A 238 11.98 -20.40 -9.83
C ASN A 238 13.33 -19.73 -10.08
N ASP A 239 13.96 -20.05 -11.24
CA ASP A 239 15.28 -19.55 -11.61
C ASP A 239 15.42 -18.03 -11.55
N ILE A 240 14.34 -17.28 -11.91
CA ILE A 240 14.35 -15.82 -11.86
C ILE A 240 14.36 -15.35 -10.40
N CYS A 241 13.58 -15.98 -9.51
CA CYS A 241 13.64 -15.67 -8.08
C CYS A 241 15.06 -15.87 -7.55
N LEU A 242 15.71 -16.98 -7.86
CA LEU A 242 17.07 -17.29 -7.41
C LEU A 242 18.11 -16.30 -7.95
N LEU A 243 18.00 -15.90 -9.24
CA LEU A 243 18.94 -14.96 -9.87
C LEU A 243 18.97 -13.60 -9.16
N TYR A 244 17.82 -13.10 -8.74
CA TYR A 244 17.68 -11.77 -8.17
C TYR A 244 17.73 -11.76 -6.63
N THR A 245 17.51 -12.91 -5.99
CA THR A 245 17.53 -13.03 -4.53
C THR A 245 18.82 -13.64 -3.98
N SER A 246 19.73 -14.11 -4.85
CA SER A 246 21.09 -14.51 -4.43
C SER A 246 21.80 -13.35 -3.72
N PRO A 247 22.42 -13.59 -2.58
CA PRO A 247 23.16 -12.57 -1.88
C PRO A 247 24.19 -11.93 -2.80
N SER A 248 24.22 -10.62 -2.81
CA SER A 248 25.10 -9.65 -3.49
C SER A 248 25.93 -10.13 -4.69
N PRO A 249 26.07 -9.36 -5.77
CA PRO A 249 27.03 -9.62 -6.86
C PRO A 249 28.46 -9.89 -6.40
N ARG A 250 28.83 -9.49 -5.18
CA ARG A 250 30.13 -9.80 -4.58
C ARG A 250 30.27 -11.26 -4.16
N ASP A 251 29.19 -11.95 -3.84
CA ASP A 251 29.20 -13.37 -3.44
C ASP A 251 29.13 -14.30 -4.67
N ARG A 252 28.76 -13.79 -5.84
CA ARG A 252 28.78 -14.53 -7.12
C ARG A 252 30.19 -14.75 -7.68
N SER A 253 31.20 -14.08 -7.15
CA SER A 253 32.60 -14.21 -7.59
C SER A 253 33.39 -15.30 -6.89
N LEU A 254 32.76 -16.10 -6.02
CA LEU A 254 33.40 -17.13 -5.22
C LEU A 254 32.86 -18.56 -5.46
N SER A 255 32.10 -18.77 -6.55
CA SER A 255 31.68 -20.13 -6.99
C SER A 255 32.18 -20.46 -8.38
#